data_4b5c08a83b04e69a592030d02773a788
#
_entry.id   4b5c08a83b04e69a592030d02773a788
#
_cell.length_a   1.000
_cell.length_b   1.000
_cell.length_c   1.000
_cell.angle_alpha   90.00
_cell.angle_beta   90.00
_cell.angle_gamma   90.00
#
_symmetry.space_group_name_H-M   'P 1'
#
loop_
_entity.id
_entity.type
_entity.pdbx_description
1 polymer ?
#
loop_
_entity_poly.entity_id
_entity_poly.type
_entity_poly.pdbx_seq_one_letter_code
_entity_poly.pdbx_strand_id
1 'polypeptide(L)'
;SYVTVPVHGDAPVVPENPFTDVAEGAYYYDAVLALAEQGIINGMTETTFCPDNQLTRAQVVTMLYRMAGAPETDAAAAFADVPEGAYYADALAWAVETGVTEGVSETEFAPDMDVTREQFVTFLYRFAALEGQADGEPADFSAFQDAALVADWAQEAMAWAVGQGIVEGVTEDTIVPQGTATRAQAVTMLYRYEQLG
;
A
#
# COMPACT_ATOMS: atom_id res chain seq x y z
N SER A 1 -4.35 30.89 -50.35
CA SER A 1 -3.24 30.37 -49.52
C SER A 1 -3.80 29.88 -48.21
N TYR A 2 -3.90 28.58 -48.05
CA TYR A 2 -4.29 27.95 -46.78
C TYR A 2 -3.02 27.71 -45.95
N VAL A 3 -2.96 28.35 -44.80
CA VAL A 3 -1.91 28.09 -43.79
C VAL A 3 -2.36 26.87 -43.00
N THR A 4 -1.73 25.73 -43.22
CA THR A 4 -1.88 24.57 -42.39
C THR A 4 -1.09 24.80 -41.09
N VAL A 5 -1.80 24.97 -40.00
CA VAL A 5 -1.22 24.94 -38.65
C VAL A 5 -0.87 23.49 -38.37
N PRO A 6 0.38 23.14 -38.05
CA PRO A 6 0.69 21.80 -37.61
C PRO A 6 0.02 21.54 -36.23
N VAL A 7 -0.86 20.54 -36.19
CA VAL A 7 -1.35 19.99 -34.92
C VAL A 7 -0.18 19.23 -34.30
N HIS A 8 0.48 19.87 -33.37
CA HIS A 8 1.36 19.13 -32.48
C HIS A 8 0.44 18.27 -31.60
N GLY A 9 0.28 17.02 -32.01
CA GLY A 9 -0.19 16.00 -31.11
C GLY A 9 0.90 15.81 -30.05
N ASP A 10 0.67 16.31 -28.84
CA ASP A 10 1.51 15.95 -27.71
C ASP A 10 1.50 14.43 -27.59
N ALA A 11 2.64 13.80 -27.83
CA ALA A 11 2.80 12.40 -27.51
C ALA A 11 2.46 12.23 -26.02
N PRO A 12 1.77 11.16 -25.62
CA PRO A 12 1.49 10.92 -24.22
C PRO A 12 2.80 10.98 -23.45
N VAL A 13 2.86 11.86 -22.46
CA VAL A 13 4.02 11.96 -21.57
C VAL A 13 4.05 10.66 -20.77
N VAL A 14 4.93 9.75 -21.19
CA VAL A 14 5.21 8.55 -20.40
C VAL A 14 5.95 9.03 -19.16
N PRO A 15 5.48 8.72 -17.95
CA PRO A 15 6.18 9.09 -16.73
C PRO A 15 7.63 8.62 -16.79
N GLU A 16 8.57 9.52 -16.56
CA GLU A 16 9.98 9.17 -16.53
C GLU A 16 10.25 8.25 -15.32
N ASN A 17 10.84 7.09 -15.58
CA ASN A 17 11.21 6.16 -14.52
C ASN A 17 12.54 6.60 -13.89
N PRO A 18 12.54 7.13 -12.64
CA PRO A 18 13.77 7.54 -12.00
C PRO A 18 14.56 6.38 -11.41
N PHE A 19 13.97 5.16 -11.33
CA PHE A 19 14.53 4.02 -10.63
C PHE A 19 15.27 3.07 -11.57
N THR A 20 16.51 2.79 -11.26
CA THR A 20 17.36 1.88 -12.05
C THR A 20 17.05 0.40 -11.80
N ASP A 21 16.39 0.08 -10.70
CA ASP A 21 16.03 -1.27 -10.26
C ASP A 21 14.54 -1.61 -10.49
N VAL A 22 13.82 -0.77 -11.20
CA VAL A 22 12.43 -1.01 -11.64
C VAL A 22 12.43 -1.18 -13.14
N ALA A 23 12.41 -2.45 -13.60
CA ALA A 23 12.47 -2.77 -15.01
C ALA A 23 11.11 -2.60 -15.69
N GLU A 24 11.12 -2.07 -16.91
CA GLU A 24 9.95 -2.07 -17.79
C GLU A 24 9.51 -3.53 -18.04
N GLY A 25 8.30 -3.88 -17.74
CA GLY A 25 7.78 -5.25 -17.81
C GLY A 25 7.77 -6.00 -16.49
N ALA A 26 8.34 -5.46 -15.40
CA ALA A 26 8.09 -5.96 -14.06
C ALA A 26 6.61 -5.80 -13.68
N TYR A 27 6.04 -6.77 -12.95
CA TYR A 27 4.62 -6.73 -12.57
C TYR A 27 4.22 -5.46 -11.77
N TYR A 28 5.19 -4.86 -11.10
CA TYR A 28 5.02 -3.67 -10.25
C TYR A 28 5.40 -2.35 -10.95
N TYR A 29 5.82 -2.39 -12.21
CA TYR A 29 6.33 -1.22 -12.94
C TYR A 29 5.34 -0.05 -12.95
N ASP A 30 4.13 -0.30 -13.45
CA ASP A 30 3.09 0.74 -13.55
C ASP A 30 2.69 1.26 -12.17
N ALA A 31 2.58 0.38 -11.19
CA ALA A 31 2.23 0.73 -9.80
C ALA A 31 3.29 1.66 -9.17
N VAL A 32 4.57 1.32 -9.32
CA VAL A 32 5.67 2.13 -8.79
C VAL A 32 5.66 3.52 -9.40
N LEU A 33 5.58 3.63 -10.74
CA LEU A 33 5.60 4.92 -11.41
C LEU A 33 4.38 5.78 -11.05
N ALA A 34 3.19 5.20 -11.06
CA ALA A 34 1.95 5.92 -10.75
C ALA A 34 1.95 6.46 -9.31
N LEU A 35 2.33 5.64 -8.33
CA LEU A 35 2.33 6.06 -6.94
C LEU A 35 3.50 6.98 -6.59
N ALA A 36 4.63 6.86 -7.27
CA ALA A 36 5.75 7.80 -7.14
C ALA A 36 5.40 9.18 -7.71
N GLU A 37 4.74 9.24 -8.86
CA GLU A 37 4.27 10.49 -9.46
C GLU A 37 3.29 11.23 -8.55
N GLN A 38 2.42 10.50 -7.86
CA GLN A 38 1.48 11.05 -6.89
C GLN A 38 2.12 11.44 -5.55
N GLY A 39 3.38 11.11 -5.34
CA GLY A 39 4.09 11.37 -4.07
C GLY A 39 3.67 10.43 -2.93
N ILE A 40 2.95 9.35 -3.22
CA ILE A 40 2.51 8.37 -2.21
C ILE A 40 3.69 7.52 -1.75
N ILE A 41 4.58 7.15 -2.67
CA ILE A 41 5.80 6.41 -2.38
C ILE A 41 7.03 7.20 -2.83
N ASN A 42 8.14 6.93 -2.18
CA ASN A 42 9.46 7.40 -2.59
C ASN A 42 10.38 6.18 -2.79
N GLY A 43 11.46 6.37 -3.55
CA GLY A 43 12.55 5.39 -3.56
C GLY A 43 13.23 5.30 -2.20
N MET A 44 14.01 4.24 -2.00
CA MET A 44 14.94 4.16 -0.87
C MET A 44 16.09 5.15 -1.03
N THR A 45 16.42 5.45 -2.29
CA THR A 45 17.29 6.55 -2.72
C THR A 45 16.64 7.28 -3.89
N GLU A 46 17.27 8.32 -4.40
CA GLU A 46 16.77 9.04 -5.60
C GLU A 46 16.69 8.13 -6.84
N THR A 47 17.49 7.09 -6.90
CA THR A 47 17.63 6.23 -8.09
C THR A 47 17.29 4.75 -7.86
N THR A 48 16.97 4.35 -6.63
CA THR A 48 16.61 2.96 -6.30
C THR A 48 15.32 2.88 -5.52
N PHE A 49 14.44 1.99 -5.95
CA PHE A 49 13.17 1.69 -5.28
C PHE A 49 13.31 0.55 -4.26
N CYS A 50 14.19 -0.41 -4.52
CA CYS A 50 14.39 -1.63 -3.73
C CYS A 50 13.10 -2.47 -3.64
N PRO A 51 12.60 -3.01 -4.77
CA PRO A 51 11.31 -3.71 -4.83
C PRO A 51 11.22 -4.93 -3.93
N ASP A 52 12.32 -5.62 -3.69
CA ASP A 52 12.36 -6.86 -2.92
C ASP A 52 12.55 -6.65 -1.41
N ASN A 53 12.77 -5.40 -0.98
CA ASN A 53 12.87 -5.10 0.45
C ASN A 53 11.53 -5.29 1.14
N GLN A 54 11.56 -5.74 2.39
CA GLN A 54 10.40 -5.78 3.27
C GLN A 54 9.91 -4.37 3.59
N LEU A 55 8.65 -4.30 3.97
CA LEU A 55 7.97 -3.08 4.35
C LEU A 55 7.74 -3.07 5.87
N THR A 56 8.10 -1.97 6.52
CA THR A 56 7.87 -1.79 7.95
C THR A 56 6.47 -1.21 8.23
N ARG A 57 6.00 -1.38 9.47
CA ARG A 57 4.73 -0.79 9.92
C ARG A 57 4.71 0.74 9.76
N ALA A 58 5.83 1.42 10.10
CA ALA A 58 5.97 2.86 9.89
C ALA A 58 5.83 3.27 8.42
N GLN A 59 6.38 2.49 7.51
CA GLN A 59 6.28 2.75 6.07
C GLN A 59 4.84 2.56 5.57
N VAL A 60 4.12 1.54 6.05
CA VAL A 60 2.72 1.31 5.66
C VAL A 60 1.83 2.48 6.07
N VAL A 61 1.88 2.92 7.32
CA VAL A 61 1.05 4.06 7.77
C VAL A 61 1.39 5.34 7.02
N THR A 62 2.66 5.53 6.66
CA THR A 62 3.10 6.68 5.88
C THR A 62 2.52 6.66 4.47
N MET A 63 2.52 5.50 3.81
CA MET A 63 1.91 5.36 2.47
C MET A 63 0.40 5.64 2.50
N LEU A 64 -0.33 5.05 3.44
CA LEU A 64 -1.78 5.25 3.57
C LEU A 64 -2.12 6.69 3.94
N TYR A 65 -1.34 7.33 4.80
CA TYR A 65 -1.48 8.74 5.14
C TYR A 65 -1.32 9.65 3.90
N ARG A 66 -0.34 9.37 3.06
CA ARG A 66 -0.14 10.10 1.80
C ARG A 66 -1.27 9.84 0.81
N MET A 67 -1.78 8.61 0.73
CA MET A 67 -2.96 8.31 -0.09
C MET A 67 -4.20 9.09 0.36
N ALA A 68 -4.34 9.32 1.66
CA ALA A 68 -5.42 10.14 2.22
C ALA A 68 -5.24 11.65 1.96
N GLY A 69 -4.16 12.06 1.32
CA GLY A 69 -3.84 13.47 1.08
C GLY A 69 -3.09 14.15 2.23
N ALA A 70 -2.47 13.37 3.10
CA ALA A 70 -1.71 13.84 4.27
C ALA A 70 -2.49 14.86 5.11
N PRO A 71 -3.68 14.52 5.61
CA PRO A 71 -4.54 15.44 6.36
C PRO A 71 -3.86 15.93 7.63
N GLU A 72 -4.14 17.16 8.01
CA GLU A 72 -3.71 17.68 9.30
C GLU A 72 -4.33 16.88 10.45
N THR A 73 -3.56 16.62 11.49
CA THR A 73 -4.02 15.95 12.70
C THR A 73 -3.48 16.68 13.92
N ASP A 74 -4.34 16.93 14.88
CA ASP A 74 -3.96 17.47 16.19
C ASP A 74 -3.64 16.34 17.19
N ALA A 75 -3.87 15.10 16.78
CA ALA A 75 -3.61 13.95 17.62
C ALA A 75 -2.10 13.72 17.79
N ALA A 76 -1.74 13.18 18.94
CA ALA A 76 -0.40 12.67 19.21
C ALA A 76 -0.48 11.18 19.49
N ALA A 77 0.29 10.39 18.76
CA ALA A 77 0.41 8.97 19.07
C ALA A 77 1.32 8.78 20.29
N ALA A 78 0.78 8.23 21.36
CA ALA A 78 1.48 8.07 22.64
C ALA A 78 2.06 6.66 22.79
N PHE A 79 2.96 6.26 21.89
CA PHE A 79 3.67 5.00 21.98
C PHE A 79 5.09 5.21 22.50
N ALA A 80 5.52 4.36 23.45
CA ALA A 80 6.82 4.48 24.08
C ALA A 80 7.99 4.20 23.13
N ASP A 81 7.75 3.43 22.07
CA ASP A 81 8.74 3.05 21.06
C ASP A 81 8.76 3.96 19.83
N VAL A 82 8.01 5.06 19.83
CA VAL A 82 8.00 6.06 18.77
C VAL A 82 8.82 7.28 19.21
N PRO A 83 9.99 7.52 18.57
CA PRO A 83 10.82 8.68 18.90
C PRO A 83 10.12 10.00 18.62
N GLU A 84 10.39 11.00 19.41
CA GLU A 84 9.97 12.37 19.12
C GLU A 84 10.60 12.84 17.81
N GLY A 85 9.77 13.41 16.92
CA GLY A 85 10.23 13.89 15.62
C GLY A 85 10.45 12.78 14.56
N ALA A 86 9.96 11.56 14.81
CA ALA A 86 9.99 10.51 13.79
C ALA A 86 9.29 10.97 12.51
N TYR A 87 9.83 10.58 11.34
CA TYR A 87 9.28 11.00 10.03
C TYR A 87 7.83 10.56 9.82
N TYR A 88 7.40 9.52 10.51
CA TYR A 88 6.06 8.93 10.44
C TYR A 88 5.14 9.37 11.58
N ALA A 89 5.55 10.31 12.40
CA ALA A 89 4.78 10.70 13.61
C ALA A 89 3.37 11.18 13.27
N ASP A 90 3.22 12.06 12.28
CA ASP A 90 1.92 12.57 11.85
C ASP A 90 1.06 11.48 11.20
N ALA A 91 1.68 10.65 10.37
CA ALA A 91 1.01 9.53 9.72
C ALA A 91 0.49 8.52 10.76
N LEU A 92 1.29 8.22 11.77
CA LEU A 92 0.89 7.32 12.86
C LEU A 92 -0.24 7.91 13.69
N ALA A 93 -0.14 9.18 14.06
CA ALA A 93 -1.18 9.86 14.82
C ALA A 93 -2.52 9.83 14.07
N TRP A 94 -2.51 10.15 12.79
CA TRP A 94 -3.67 10.04 11.91
C TRP A 94 -4.22 8.61 11.84
N ALA A 95 -3.34 7.62 11.66
CA ALA A 95 -3.75 6.22 11.50
C ALA A 95 -4.41 5.65 12.77
N VAL A 96 -3.94 6.06 13.95
CA VAL A 96 -4.54 5.70 15.23
C VAL A 96 -5.88 6.41 15.46
N GLU A 97 -5.92 7.72 15.21
CA GLU A 97 -7.13 8.53 15.35
C GLU A 97 -8.28 8.02 14.48
N THR A 98 -7.97 7.61 13.24
CA THR A 98 -8.95 7.14 12.26
C THR A 98 -9.26 5.65 12.35
N GLY A 99 -8.55 4.89 13.20
CA GLY A 99 -8.74 3.45 13.36
C GLY A 99 -8.11 2.60 12.25
N VAL A 100 -7.28 3.19 11.39
CA VAL A 100 -6.52 2.45 10.36
C VAL A 100 -5.53 1.49 11.01
N THR A 101 -4.95 1.87 12.12
CA THR A 101 -4.09 1.00 12.92
C THR A 101 -4.35 1.15 14.41
N GLU A 102 -3.93 0.14 15.12
CA GLU A 102 -3.76 0.13 16.57
C GLU A 102 -2.29 -0.18 16.85
N GLY A 103 -1.85 -0.05 18.09
CA GLY A 103 -0.54 -0.56 18.50
C GLY A 103 -0.49 -2.09 18.46
N VAL A 104 0.71 -2.64 18.57
CA VAL A 104 0.88 -4.07 18.87
C VAL A 104 0.55 -4.36 20.34
N SER A 105 0.58 -3.32 21.16
CA SER A 105 0.09 -3.27 22.55
C SER A 105 -0.44 -1.85 22.83
N GLU A 106 -0.93 -1.61 24.04
CA GLU A 106 -1.36 -0.27 24.47
C GLU A 106 -0.22 0.76 24.46
N THR A 107 1.03 0.30 24.59
CA THR A 107 2.20 1.18 24.72
C THR A 107 3.21 1.10 23.60
N GLU A 108 3.06 0.15 22.67
CA GLU A 108 4.01 -0.09 21.58
C GLU A 108 3.32 -0.16 20.22
N PHE A 109 3.90 0.51 19.26
CA PHE A 109 3.49 0.46 17.84
C PHE A 109 4.32 -0.51 17.02
N ALA A 110 5.57 -0.76 17.40
CA ALA A 110 6.56 -1.54 16.65
C ALA A 110 6.82 -0.97 15.23
N PRO A 111 7.31 0.28 15.11
CA PRO A 111 7.45 0.96 13.83
C PRO A 111 8.38 0.25 12.84
N ASP A 112 9.42 -0.40 13.35
CA ASP A 112 10.45 -1.07 12.53
C ASP A 112 10.15 -2.55 12.26
N MET A 113 9.01 -3.05 12.74
CA MET A 113 8.59 -4.43 12.48
C MET A 113 8.13 -4.59 11.04
N ASP A 114 8.63 -5.62 10.36
CA ASP A 114 8.18 -6.00 9.04
C ASP A 114 6.71 -6.43 9.05
N VAL A 115 5.98 -6.06 8.02
CA VAL A 115 4.56 -6.33 7.87
C VAL A 115 4.35 -7.60 7.06
N THR A 116 3.52 -8.51 7.58
CA THR A 116 3.09 -9.68 6.80
C THR A 116 2.05 -9.27 5.75
N ARG A 117 1.84 -10.14 4.75
CA ARG A 117 0.85 -9.89 3.70
C ARG A 117 -0.56 -9.75 4.26
N GLU A 118 -0.96 -10.60 5.22
CA GLU A 118 -2.28 -10.47 5.86
C GLU A 118 -2.41 -9.22 6.73
N GLN A 119 -1.33 -8.77 7.37
CA GLN A 119 -1.32 -7.50 8.09
C GLN A 119 -1.47 -6.32 7.13
N PHE A 120 -0.74 -6.32 6.02
CA PHE A 120 -0.86 -5.27 5.01
C PHE A 120 -2.29 -5.18 4.44
N VAL A 121 -2.88 -6.31 4.10
CA VAL A 121 -4.26 -6.38 3.61
C VAL A 121 -5.25 -5.84 4.65
N THR A 122 -5.01 -6.12 5.93
CA THR A 122 -5.84 -5.61 7.03
C THR A 122 -5.72 -4.08 7.18
N PHE A 123 -4.51 -3.52 7.08
CA PHE A 123 -4.31 -2.08 7.03
C PHE A 123 -5.09 -1.44 5.87
N LEU A 124 -4.97 -2.02 4.69
CA LEU A 124 -5.62 -1.51 3.49
C LEU A 124 -7.15 -1.60 3.59
N TYR A 125 -7.67 -2.69 4.13
CA TYR A 125 -9.11 -2.87 4.36
C TYR A 125 -9.67 -1.83 5.33
N ARG A 126 -8.98 -1.56 6.44
CA ARG A 126 -9.36 -0.52 7.38
C ARG A 126 -9.31 0.87 6.74
N PHE A 127 -8.31 1.14 5.92
CA PHE A 127 -8.23 2.37 5.14
C PHE A 127 -9.39 2.49 4.15
N ALA A 128 -9.71 1.43 3.42
CA ALA A 128 -10.85 1.39 2.52
C ALA A 128 -12.17 1.64 3.25
N ALA A 129 -12.35 1.09 4.45
CA ALA A 129 -13.52 1.33 5.28
C ALA A 129 -13.63 2.80 5.70
N LEU A 130 -12.50 3.44 6.04
CA LEU A 130 -12.45 4.86 6.35
C LEU A 130 -12.91 5.72 5.15
N GLU A 131 -12.53 5.33 3.93
CA GLU A 131 -12.92 6.02 2.70
C GLU A 131 -14.31 5.64 2.17
N GLY A 132 -15.02 4.72 2.84
CA GLY A 132 -16.31 4.22 2.38
C GLY A 132 -16.20 3.31 1.15
N GLN A 133 -15.07 2.67 0.94
CA GLN A 133 -14.77 1.79 -0.20
C GLN A 133 -14.52 0.32 0.21
N ALA A 134 -14.83 -0.05 1.44
CA ALA A 134 -14.75 -1.42 1.91
C ALA A 134 -15.96 -2.28 1.47
N ASP A 135 -16.92 -1.67 0.81
CA ASP A 135 -18.09 -2.35 0.27
C ASP A 135 -17.69 -3.18 -0.97
N GLY A 136 -18.19 -4.37 -1.04
CA GLY A 136 -17.94 -5.28 -2.15
C GLY A 136 -18.27 -6.70 -1.74
N GLU A 137 -18.54 -7.54 -2.70
CA GLU A 137 -18.80 -8.95 -2.42
C GLU A 137 -17.50 -9.63 -1.97
N PRO A 138 -17.45 -10.14 -0.74
CA PRO A 138 -16.31 -10.90 -0.28
C PRO A 138 -16.17 -12.18 -1.08
N ALA A 139 -14.95 -12.51 -1.50
CA ALA A 139 -14.70 -13.74 -2.22
C ALA A 139 -14.51 -14.92 -1.26
N ASP A 140 -14.92 -16.09 -1.71
CA ASP A 140 -14.47 -17.34 -1.13
C ASP A 140 -13.04 -17.61 -1.64
N PHE A 141 -12.05 -17.52 -0.75
CA PHE A 141 -10.64 -17.79 -1.09
C PHE A 141 -10.18 -19.19 -0.64
N SER A 142 -11.12 -20.07 -0.28
CA SER A 142 -10.83 -21.44 0.18
C SER A 142 -10.16 -22.32 -0.87
N ALA A 143 -10.16 -21.91 -2.14
CA ALA A 143 -9.44 -22.58 -3.22
C ALA A 143 -7.91 -22.47 -3.09
N PHE A 144 -7.40 -21.47 -2.39
CA PHE A 144 -5.97 -21.39 -2.11
C PHE A 144 -5.57 -22.46 -1.09
N GLN A 145 -4.45 -23.14 -1.36
CA GLN A 145 -3.97 -24.26 -0.53
C GLN A 145 -3.65 -23.82 0.90
N ASP A 146 -3.26 -22.58 1.10
CA ASP A 146 -2.89 -21.99 2.36
C ASP A 146 -3.97 -21.07 2.98
N ALA A 147 -5.20 -21.11 2.47
CA ALA A 147 -6.32 -20.31 2.97
C ALA A 147 -6.55 -20.49 4.48
N ALA A 148 -6.39 -21.71 4.99
CA ALA A 148 -6.54 -22.02 6.40
C ALA A 148 -5.49 -21.37 7.31
N LEU A 149 -4.40 -20.85 6.76
CA LEU A 149 -3.34 -20.15 7.50
C LEU A 149 -3.67 -18.67 7.72
N VAL A 150 -4.67 -18.12 7.05
CA VAL A 150 -5.12 -16.76 7.29
C VAL A 150 -5.68 -16.64 8.71
N ALA A 151 -5.13 -15.73 9.50
CA ALA A 151 -5.57 -15.52 10.87
C ALA A 151 -7.03 -15.05 10.92
N ASP A 152 -7.77 -15.42 11.96
CA ASP A 152 -9.20 -15.09 12.12
C ASP A 152 -9.45 -13.58 11.98
N TRP A 153 -8.58 -12.74 12.55
CA TRP A 153 -8.69 -11.28 12.45
C TRP A 153 -8.45 -10.72 11.05
N ALA A 154 -7.85 -11.49 10.14
CA ALA A 154 -7.55 -11.10 8.76
C ALA A 154 -8.51 -11.71 7.72
N GLN A 155 -9.43 -12.59 8.12
CA GLN A 155 -10.31 -13.31 7.21
C GLN A 155 -11.18 -12.37 6.37
N GLU A 156 -11.82 -11.41 7.00
CA GLU A 156 -12.71 -10.45 6.34
C GLU A 156 -11.94 -9.57 5.35
N ALA A 157 -10.79 -9.03 5.78
CA ALA A 157 -9.93 -8.22 4.93
C ALA A 157 -9.41 -9.01 3.73
N MET A 158 -8.99 -10.25 3.93
CA MET A 158 -8.52 -11.12 2.86
C MET A 158 -9.62 -11.45 1.86
N ALA A 159 -10.82 -11.81 2.33
CA ALA A 159 -11.97 -12.07 1.48
C ALA A 159 -12.33 -10.85 0.63
N TRP A 160 -12.32 -9.66 1.22
CA TRP A 160 -12.51 -8.41 0.50
C TRP A 160 -11.41 -8.19 -0.56
N ALA A 161 -10.15 -8.31 -0.18
CA ALA A 161 -9.02 -8.04 -1.07
C ALA A 161 -8.97 -8.99 -2.26
N VAL A 162 -9.28 -10.27 -2.05
CA VAL A 162 -9.41 -11.26 -3.14
C VAL A 162 -10.61 -10.93 -4.02
N GLY A 163 -11.75 -10.59 -3.42
CA GLY A 163 -12.97 -10.24 -4.15
C GLY A 163 -12.83 -8.99 -5.02
N GLN A 164 -12.04 -8.02 -4.59
CA GLN A 164 -11.75 -6.79 -5.34
C GLN A 164 -10.59 -6.93 -6.35
N GLY A 165 -9.96 -8.09 -6.43
CA GLY A 165 -8.81 -8.30 -7.31
C GLY A 165 -7.52 -7.62 -6.84
N ILE A 166 -7.47 -7.18 -5.57
CA ILE A 166 -6.26 -6.58 -4.97
C ILE A 166 -5.23 -7.66 -4.68
N VAL A 167 -5.67 -8.80 -4.15
CA VAL A 167 -4.85 -9.99 -3.92
C VAL A 167 -5.20 -11.05 -4.96
N GLU A 168 -4.20 -11.46 -5.73
CA GLU A 168 -4.32 -12.51 -6.75
C GLU A 168 -3.58 -13.79 -6.36
N GLY A 169 -2.79 -13.74 -5.30
CA GLY A 169 -1.89 -14.79 -4.86
C GLY A 169 -0.43 -14.52 -5.21
N VAL A 170 0.46 -15.18 -4.49
CA VAL A 170 1.91 -15.19 -4.79
C VAL A 170 2.18 -16.19 -5.92
N THR A 171 1.42 -17.29 -5.90
CA THR A 171 1.31 -18.26 -6.98
C THR A 171 -0.17 -18.42 -7.33
N GLU A 172 -0.48 -19.24 -8.32
CA GLU A 172 -1.87 -19.59 -8.65
C GLU A 172 -2.62 -20.23 -7.47
N ASP A 173 -1.89 -20.89 -6.57
CA ASP A 173 -2.43 -21.72 -5.51
C ASP A 173 -2.22 -21.17 -4.10
N THR A 174 -1.42 -20.11 -3.91
CA THR A 174 -1.04 -19.63 -2.57
C THR A 174 -1.13 -18.12 -2.43
N ILE A 175 -1.62 -17.66 -1.28
CA ILE A 175 -1.66 -16.24 -0.90
C ILE A 175 -0.55 -15.84 0.09
N VAL A 176 0.08 -16.81 0.73
CA VAL A 176 1.19 -16.65 1.69
C VAL A 176 0.87 -15.58 2.74
N PRO A 177 -0.16 -15.77 3.57
CA PRO A 177 -0.68 -14.70 4.44
C PRO A 177 0.34 -14.24 5.49
N GLN A 178 1.18 -15.14 6.00
CA GLN A 178 2.17 -14.86 7.04
C GLN A 178 3.56 -14.54 6.48
N GLY A 179 3.74 -14.61 5.17
CA GLY A 179 4.95 -14.11 4.52
C GLY A 179 5.02 -12.59 4.59
N THR A 180 6.23 -12.05 4.71
CA THR A 180 6.43 -10.59 4.73
C THR A 180 6.09 -9.98 3.37
N ALA A 181 5.41 -8.83 3.39
CA ALA A 181 5.12 -8.08 2.19
C ALA A 181 6.38 -7.36 1.71
N THR A 182 6.71 -7.52 0.43
CA THR A 182 7.75 -6.71 -0.21
C THR A 182 7.20 -5.35 -0.61
N ARG A 183 8.10 -4.39 -0.82
CA ARG A 183 7.73 -3.06 -1.33
C ARG A 183 6.98 -3.16 -2.66
N ALA A 184 7.44 -4.01 -3.58
CA ALA A 184 6.79 -4.26 -4.86
C ALA A 184 5.37 -4.82 -4.70
N GLN A 185 5.18 -5.79 -3.81
CA GLN A 185 3.87 -6.38 -3.55
C GLN A 185 2.89 -5.37 -2.94
N ALA A 186 3.34 -4.61 -1.95
CA ALA A 186 2.53 -3.60 -1.29
C ALA A 186 2.09 -2.49 -2.26
N VAL A 187 3.01 -1.96 -3.04
CA VAL A 187 2.72 -0.92 -4.04
C VAL A 187 1.74 -1.43 -5.10
N THR A 188 1.88 -2.67 -5.53
CA THR A 188 0.96 -3.28 -6.48
C THR A 188 -0.46 -3.41 -5.90
N MET A 189 -0.59 -3.80 -4.63
CA MET A 189 -1.88 -3.87 -3.95
C MET A 189 -2.52 -2.48 -3.77
N LEU A 190 -1.74 -1.47 -3.40
CA LEU A 190 -2.20 -0.07 -3.31
C LEU A 190 -2.68 0.47 -4.66
N TYR A 191 -1.94 0.19 -5.72
CA TYR A 191 -2.30 0.61 -7.08
C TYR A 191 -3.60 -0.05 -7.55
N ARG A 192 -3.77 -1.34 -7.31
CA ARG A 192 -5.01 -2.05 -7.63
C ARG A 192 -6.19 -1.50 -6.84
N TYR A 193 -5.99 -1.18 -5.57
CA TYR A 193 -7.01 -0.52 -4.75
C TYR A 193 -7.41 0.84 -5.36
N GLU A 194 -6.45 1.66 -5.75
CA GLU A 194 -6.69 2.97 -6.35
C GLU A 194 -7.49 2.87 -7.66
N GLN A 195 -7.32 1.79 -8.43
CA GLN A 195 -8.06 1.55 -9.66
C GLN A 195 -9.54 1.16 -9.43
N LEU A 196 -9.96 0.90 -8.20
CA LEU A 196 -11.36 0.60 -7.88
C LEU A 196 -12.26 1.84 -7.87
N GLY A 197 -11.67 3.02 -7.66
CA GLY A 197 -12.38 4.31 -7.55
C GLY A 197 -12.67 5.00 -8.87
#